data_785fda25ac2139f0b442be9dd2707e5d
#
_entry.id   785fda25ac2139f0b442be9dd2707e5d
#
_cell.length_a   1.000
_cell.length_b   1.000
_cell.length_c   1.000
_cell.angle_alpha   90.00
_cell.angle_beta   90.00
_cell.angle_gamma   90.00
#
_symmetry.space_group_name_H-M   'P 1'
#
loop_
_entity.id
_entity.type
_entity.pdbx_description
1 polymer ?
#
loop_
_entity_poly.entity_id
_entity_poly.type
_entity_poly.pdbx_seq_one_letter_code
_entity_poly.pdbx_strand_id
1 'polypeptide(L)'
;MAQLDGYKTGGTIHIVINNQVGFTTNYLDARSSTYCTDIAKVTLSPVLHVNADDAEAVVHAMLFALDFRMQFGRDVFIDLLGYRKYGHNEGDEPRFTQPLLYKLIARHKNPRDIYAEKLITAGIVDAAFVTKIENEYKAKLDENLQASRKKDLTIINWFQQINAT
;
A
#
# COMPACT_ATOMS: atom_id res chain seq x y z
N MET A 1 -0.90 -17.46 -18.24
CA MET A 1 0.21 -16.92 -19.06
C MET A 1 1.55 -16.97 -18.36
N ALA A 2 1.61 -16.85 -17.05
CA ALA A 2 2.89 -16.80 -16.29
C ALA A 2 3.85 -17.99 -16.50
N GLN A 3 3.36 -19.18 -16.84
CA GLN A 3 4.14 -20.41 -16.98
C GLN A 3 3.98 -21.09 -18.35
N LEU A 4 3.31 -20.43 -19.31
CA LEU A 4 3.10 -21.01 -20.63
C LEU A 4 4.26 -20.70 -21.58
N ASP A 5 4.70 -21.72 -22.32
CA ASP A 5 5.71 -21.56 -23.36
C ASP A 5 5.26 -20.52 -24.40
N GLY A 6 6.22 -19.72 -24.85
CA GLY A 6 5.94 -18.65 -25.83
C GLY A 6 5.50 -17.30 -25.23
N TYR A 7 5.13 -17.25 -23.95
CA TYR A 7 4.79 -16.00 -23.27
C TYR A 7 6.00 -15.47 -22.47
N LYS A 8 6.43 -14.25 -22.78
CA LYS A 8 7.54 -13.56 -22.10
C LYS A 8 7.01 -12.30 -21.40
N THR A 9 6.27 -12.49 -20.30
CA THR A 9 5.63 -11.39 -19.57
C THR A 9 6.59 -10.60 -18.69
N GLY A 10 7.77 -11.16 -18.36
CA GLY A 10 8.78 -10.49 -17.54
C GLY A 10 8.43 -10.41 -16.05
N GLY A 11 7.38 -11.10 -15.63
CA GLY A 11 6.90 -11.11 -14.25
C GLY A 11 6.16 -9.83 -13.83
N THR A 12 5.35 -9.94 -12.78
CA THR A 12 4.58 -8.85 -12.18
C THR A 12 4.77 -8.86 -10.66
N ILE A 13 4.87 -7.69 -10.05
CA ILE A 13 4.78 -7.53 -8.60
C ILE A 13 3.31 -7.28 -8.26
N HIS A 14 2.69 -8.23 -7.57
CA HIS A 14 1.30 -8.13 -7.10
C HIS A 14 1.29 -7.69 -5.65
N ILE A 15 0.76 -6.50 -5.38
CA ILE A 15 0.62 -5.98 -4.02
C ILE A 15 -0.83 -6.10 -3.61
N VAL A 16 -1.11 -6.96 -2.63
CA VAL A 16 -2.43 -7.10 -2.04
C VAL A 16 -2.48 -6.29 -0.75
N ILE A 17 -3.21 -5.18 -0.78
CA ILE A 17 -3.46 -4.35 0.40
C ILE A 17 -4.53 -5.04 1.25
N ASN A 18 -4.07 -5.90 2.16
CA ASN A 18 -4.92 -6.73 3.00
C ASN A 18 -5.38 -5.96 4.23
N ASN A 19 -6.50 -5.28 4.13
CA ASN A 19 -7.07 -4.50 5.23
C ASN A 19 -8.01 -5.31 6.15
N GLN A 20 -8.08 -6.64 5.97
CA GLN A 20 -8.78 -7.62 6.82
C GLN A 20 -10.32 -7.49 6.84
N VAL A 21 -10.91 -6.66 5.98
CA VAL A 21 -12.36 -6.52 5.86
C VAL A 21 -12.77 -6.22 4.42
N GLY A 22 -13.85 -6.84 3.95
CA GLY A 22 -14.42 -6.57 2.63
C GLY A 22 -15.81 -5.96 2.76
N PHE A 23 -15.96 -4.65 2.60
CA PHE A 23 -17.16 -3.89 2.94
C PHE A 23 -17.58 -4.18 4.40
N THR A 24 -18.55 -5.09 4.63
CA THR A 24 -19.00 -5.55 5.94
C THR A 24 -18.52 -6.96 6.30
N THR A 25 -17.83 -7.65 5.39
CA THR A 25 -17.45 -9.05 5.53
C THR A 25 -16.09 -9.18 6.21
N ASN A 26 -15.99 -9.94 7.27
CA ASN A 26 -14.75 -10.28 7.94
C ASN A 26 -13.85 -11.13 7.03
N TYR A 27 -12.54 -11.02 7.17
CA TYR A 27 -11.59 -11.78 6.35
C TYR A 27 -11.73 -13.30 6.50
N LEU A 28 -12.22 -13.78 7.64
CA LEU A 28 -12.46 -15.21 7.88
C LEU A 28 -13.60 -15.76 7.03
N ASP A 29 -14.58 -14.91 6.67
CA ASP A 29 -15.74 -15.28 5.88
C ASP A 29 -15.63 -14.88 4.41
N ALA A 30 -14.60 -14.11 4.07
CA ALA A 30 -14.46 -13.50 2.76
C ALA A 30 -13.86 -14.42 1.69
N ARG A 31 -13.23 -15.52 2.08
CA ARG A 31 -12.56 -16.46 1.17
C ARG A 31 -12.42 -17.84 1.76
N SER A 32 -12.25 -18.84 0.90
CA SER A 32 -12.02 -20.24 1.30
C SER A 32 -10.56 -20.54 1.65
N SER A 33 -9.62 -19.74 1.15
CA SER A 33 -8.19 -19.91 1.39
C SER A 33 -7.73 -19.20 2.66
N THR A 34 -6.62 -19.68 3.26
CA THR A 34 -6.05 -19.07 4.46
C THR A 34 -5.55 -17.65 4.19
N TYR A 35 -4.84 -17.46 3.08
CA TYR A 35 -4.26 -16.16 2.73
C TYR A 35 -4.92 -15.57 1.50
N CYS A 36 -5.03 -14.24 1.46
CA CYS A 36 -5.54 -13.51 0.30
C CYS A 36 -4.64 -13.67 -0.94
N THR A 37 -3.39 -14.08 -0.74
CA THR A 37 -2.38 -14.30 -1.76
C THR A 37 -2.25 -15.77 -2.19
N ASP A 38 -3.13 -16.66 -1.76
CA ASP A 38 -3.03 -18.10 -2.11
C ASP A 38 -3.13 -18.40 -3.62
N ILE A 39 -3.63 -17.45 -4.40
CA ILE A 39 -3.58 -17.50 -5.88
C ILE A 39 -2.15 -17.59 -6.41
N ALA A 40 -1.16 -17.08 -5.68
CA ALA A 40 0.24 -17.17 -6.04
C ALA A 40 0.76 -18.61 -6.17
N LYS A 41 0.14 -19.56 -5.46
CA LYS A 41 0.46 -21.01 -5.55
C LYS A 41 0.20 -21.55 -6.95
N VAL A 42 -0.82 -21.04 -7.65
CA VAL A 42 -1.15 -21.47 -9.02
C VAL A 42 -0.06 -21.05 -10.02
N THR A 43 0.57 -19.90 -9.77
CA THR A 43 1.65 -19.37 -10.61
C THR A 43 3.05 -19.76 -10.11
N LEU A 44 3.13 -20.56 -9.05
CA LEU A 44 4.40 -20.96 -8.40
C LEU A 44 5.27 -19.74 -8.05
N SER A 45 4.63 -18.68 -7.56
CA SER A 45 5.26 -17.41 -7.24
C SER A 45 5.54 -17.32 -5.74
N PRO A 46 6.66 -16.72 -5.33
CA PRO A 46 6.92 -16.43 -3.92
C PRO A 46 5.91 -15.42 -3.37
N VAL A 47 5.63 -15.54 -2.08
CA VAL A 47 4.75 -14.64 -1.33
C VAL A 47 5.49 -14.09 -0.13
N LEU A 48 5.44 -12.77 0.03
CA LEU A 48 5.97 -12.07 1.20
C LEU A 48 4.79 -11.54 2.02
N HIS A 49 4.69 -11.96 3.29
CA HIS A 49 3.72 -11.42 4.23
C HIS A 49 4.39 -10.33 5.06
N VAL A 50 3.89 -9.11 4.98
CA VAL A 50 4.53 -7.93 5.57
C VAL A 50 3.52 -7.15 6.41
N ASN A 51 3.91 -6.78 7.62
CA ASN A 51 3.12 -5.89 8.44
C ASN A 51 3.22 -4.44 7.90
N ALA A 52 2.09 -3.86 7.52
CA ALA A 52 2.02 -2.50 6.98
C ALA A 52 2.45 -1.40 7.98
N ASP A 53 2.49 -1.71 9.28
CA ASP A 53 2.97 -0.79 10.31
C ASP A 53 4.51 -0.73 10.40
N ASP A 54 5.22 -1.71 9.82
CA ASP A 54 6.67 -1.74 9.77
C ASP A 54 7.19 -1.17 8.44
N ALA A 55 7.44 0.14 8.42
CA ALA A 55 7.87 0.85 7.21
C ALA A 55 9.17 0.29 6.61
N GLU A 56 10.13 -0.14 7.44
CA GLU A 56 11.39 -0.71 6.97
C GLU A 56 11.18 -2.08 6.34
N ALA A 57 10.38 -2.94 6.98
CA ALA A 57 10.03 -4.26 6.43
C ALA A 57 9.29 -4.14 5.10
N VAL A 58 8.38 -3.15 4.95
CA VAL A 58 7.67 -2.88 3.70
C VAL A 58 8.65 -2.48 2.59
N VAL A 59 9.59 -1.59 2.87
CA VAL A 59 10.62 -1.18 1.89
C VAL A 59 11.51 -2.37 1.52
N HIS A 60 11.97 -3.15 2.48
CA HIS A 60 12.77 -4.35 2.24
C HIS A 60 12.05 -5.39 1.37
N ALA A 61 10.77 -5.65 1.68
CA ALA A 61 9.97 -6.58 0.89
C ALA A 61 9.79 -6.10 -0.55
N MET A 62 9.58 -4.79 -0.75
CA MET A 62 9.44 -4.22 -2.09
C MET A 62 10.73 -4.29 -2.89
N LEU A 63 11.88 -3.97 -2.28
CA LEU A 63 13.19 -4.11 -2.93
C LEU A 63 13.49 -5.55 -3.30
N PHE A 64 13.24 -6.49 -2.38
CA PHE A 64 13.40 -7.93 -2.67
C PHE A 64 12.50 -8.38 -3.83
N ALA A 65 11.23 -7.95 -3.82
CA ALA A 65 10.29 -8.30 -4.90
C ALA A 65 10.75 -7.74 -6.25
N LEU A 66 11.28 -6.52 -6.26
CA LEU A 66 11.83 -5.90 -7.46
C LEU A 66 13.04 -6.67 -7.99
N ASP A 67 14.01 -6.99 -7.13
CA ASP A 67 15.21 -7.75 -7.48
C ASP A 67 14.85 -9.14 -7.99
N PHE A 68 13.94 -9.83 -7.30
CA PHE A 68 13.45 -11.15 -7.72
C PHE A 68 12.81 -11.10 -9.12
N ARG A 69 11.90 -10.13 -9.33
CA ARG A 69 11.26 -9.93 -10.64
C ARG A 69 12.29 -9.63 -11.73
N MET A 70 13.23 -8.73 -11.46
CA MET A 70 14.24 -8.33 -12.45
C MET A 70 15.21 -9.46 -12.78
N GLN A 71 15.60 -10.27 -11.78
CA GLN A 71 16.55 -11.36 -11.96
C GLN A 71 15.93 -12.58 -12.65
N PHE A 72 14.70 -12.93 -12.27
CA PHE A 72 14.09 -14.20 -12.70
C PHE A 72 12.97 -14.01 -13.75
N GLY A 73 12.50 -12.80 -14.00
CA GLY A 73 11.38 -12.52 -14.90
C GLY A 73 10.08 -13.23 -14.49
N ARG A 74 9.87 -13.43 -13.17
CA ARG A 74 8.73 -14.16 -12.60
C ARG A 74 7.91 -13.29 -11.69
N ASP A 75 6.66 -13.71 -11.49
CA ASP A 75 5.73 -13.04 -10.59
C ASP A 75 6.17 -13.18 -9.12
N VAL A 76 5.85 -12.19 -8.32
CA VAL A 76 6.00 -12.18 -6.86
C VAL A 76 4.81 -11.48 -6.23
N PHE A 77 4.36 -11.96 -5.08
CA PHE A 77 3.23 -11.41 -4.36
C PHE A 77 3.67 -10.82 -3.03
N ILE A 78 3.11 -9.68 -2.69
CA ILE A 78 3.26 -9.04 -1.38
C ILE A 78 1.87 -8.96 -0.74
N ASP A 79 1.67 -9.66 0.38
CA ASP A 79 0.52 -9.49 1.27
C ASP A 79 0.86 -8.40 2.27
N LEU A 80 0.40 -7.19 2.01
CA LEU A 80 0.60 -6.04 2.88
C LEU A 80 -0.53 -6.01 3.93
N LEU A 81 -0.25 -6.61 5.09
CA LEU A 81 -1.21 -6.75 6.17
C LEU A 81 -1.39 -5.42 6.92
N GLY A 82 -2.54 -4.84 6.78
CA GLY A 82 -2.92 -3.59 7.42
C GLY A 82 -4.35 -3.58 7.93
N TYR A 83 -4.95 -2.42 7.99
CA TYR A 83 -6.34 -2.24 8.40
C TYR A 83 -6.98 -1.09 7.60
N ARG A 84 -8.31 -1.09 7.53
CA ARG A 84 -9.08 0.00 6.95
C ARG A 84 -9.48 0.99 8.05
N LYS A 85 -8.96 2.21 7.98
CA LYS A 85 -9.18 3.23 9.02
C LYS A 85 -10.60 3.82 8.99
N TYR A 86 -11.15 4.02 7.80
CA TYR A 86 -12.46 4.63 7.56
C TYR A 86 -13.47 3.60 7.03
N GLY A 87 -14.70 4.02 6.75
CA GLY A 87 -15.71 3.20 6.10
C GLY A 87 -15.31 2.77 4.68
N HIS A 88 -16.09 1.86 4.12
CA HIS A 88 -15.92 1.41 2.73
C HIS A 88 -16.14 2.55 1.73
N ASN A 89 -17.08 3.43 2.04
CA ASN A 89 -17.37 4.66 1.32
C ASN A 89 -17.84 5.75 2.32
N GLU A 90 -18.17 6.92 1.83
CA GLU A 90 -18.57 8.07 2.66
C GLU A 90 -19.86 7.84 3.47
N GLY A 91 -20.76 6.98 3.01
CA GLY A 91 -22.01 6.64 3.70
C GLY A 91 -21.90 5.45 4.65
N ASP A 92 -20.75 4.77 4.71
CA ASP A 92 -20.58 3.57 5.55
C ASP A 92 -20.03 3.96 6.92
N GLU A 93 -20.76 3.55 7.98
CA GLU A 93 -20.28 3.61 9.36
C GLU A 93 -19.87 2.20 9.83
N PRO A 94 -18.58 1.87 9.73
CA PRO A 94 -18.12 0.50 9.94
C PRO A 94 -18.23 0.01 11.38
N ARG A 95 -18.44 0.88 12.35
CA ARG A 95 -18.68 0.51 13.76
C ARG A 95 -20.00 -0.21 13.97
N PHE A 96 -20.95 -0.06 13.05
CA PHE A 96 -22.22 -0.80 13.13
C PHE A 96 -22.06 -2.30 12.85
N THR A 97 -21.17 -2.65 11.94
CA THR A 97 -20.94 -4.05 11.52
C THR A 97 -19.71 -4.69 12.17
N GLN A 98 -18.68 -3.87 12.48
CA GLN A 98 -17.40 -4.31 13.03
C GLN A 98 -17.01 -3.52 14.31
N PRO A 99 -17.86 -3.51 15.36
CA PRO A 99 -17.67 -2.63 16.51
C PRO A 99 -16.36 -2.90 17.27
N LEU A 100 -15.99 -4.16 17.46
CA LEU A 100 -14.79 -4.54 18.20
C LEU A 100 -13.52 -4.17 17.41
N LEU A 101 -13.49 -4.45 16.11
CA LEU A 101 -12.37 -4.13 15.24
C LEU A 101 -12.14 -2.61 15.22
N TYR A 102 -13.18 -1.81 15.02
CA TYR A 102 -13.04 -0.37 14.93
C TYR A 102 -12.78 0.31 16.28
N LYS A 103 -13.13 -0.33 17.40
CA LYS A 103 -12.68 0.10 18.72
C LYS A 103 -11.17 -0.06 18.90
N LEU A 104 -10.58 -1.11 18.34
CA LEU A 104 -9.12 -1.30 18.33
C LEU A 104 -8.44 -0.31 17.37
N ILE A 105 -8.95 -0.19 16.15
CA ILE A 105 -8.42 0.72 15.13
C ILE A 105 -8.38 2.18 15.62
N ALA A 106 -9.44 2.61 16.33
CA ALA A 106 -9.50 3.97 16.87
C ALA A 106 -8.38 4.32 17.86
N ARG A 107 -7.76 3.30 18.47
CA ARG A 107 -6.66 3.44 19.43
C ARG A 107 -5.30 3.12 18.82
N HIS A 108 -5.29 2.56 17.62
CA HIS A 108 -4.08 2.15 16.93
C HIS A 108 -3.41 3.37 16.31
N LYS A 109 -2.09 3.51 16.55
CA LYS A 109 -1.28 4.55 15.91
C LYS A 109 -1.11 4.25 14.43
N ASN A 110 -1.07 5.29 13.61
CA ASN A 110 -0.78 5.09 12.19
C ASN A 110 0.70 4.71 11.97
N PRO A 111 1.04 4.08 10.83
CA PRO A 111 2.40 3.62 10.54
C PRO A 111 3.46 4.73 10.62
N ARG A 112 3.09 5.95 10.22
CA ARG A 112 4.00 7.10 10.28
C ARG A 112 4.40 7.43 11.73
N ASP A 113 3.46 7.42 12.65
CA ASP A 113 3.72 7.74 14.05
C ASP A 113 4.51 6.63 14.75
N ILE A 114 4.19 5.37 14.45
CA ILE A 114 4.94 4.19 14.93
C ILE A 114 6.41 4.29 14.48
N TYR A 115 6.64 4.60 13.22
CA TYR A 115 7.99 4.70 12.69
C TYR A 115 8.77 5.91 13.25
N ALA A 116 8.10 7.06 13.35
CA ALA A 116 8.71 8.25 13.96
C ALA A 116 9.15 8.00 15.40
N GLU A 117 8.31 7.37 16.21
CA GLU A 117 8.65 7.00 17.59
C GLU A 117 9.81 6.01 17.65
N LYS A 118 9.86 5.02 16.76
CA LYS A 118 10.98 4.08 16.64
C LYS A 118 12.30 4.82 16.41
N LEU A 119 12.32 5.75 15.45
CA LEU A 119 13.51 6.51 15.10
C LEU A 119 13.96 7.47 16.21
N ILE A 120 13.01 8.14 16.87
CA ILE A 120 13.31 9.03 18.02
C ILE A 120 13.86 8.21 19.18
N THR A 121 13.25 7.09 19.51
CA THR A 121 13.71 6.21 20.61
C THR A 121 15.09 5.65 20.34
N ALA A 122 15.40 5.35 19.07
CA ALA A 122 16.73 4.90 18.64
C ALA A 122 17.77 6.05 18.58
N GLY A 123 17.38 7.30 18.81
CA GLY A 123 18.26 8.46 18.71
C GLY A 123 18.74 8.80 17.31
N ILE A 124 18.05 8.31 16.28
CA ILE A 124 18.40 8.54 14.87
C ILE A 124 17.93 9.93 14.43
N VAL A 125 16.74 10.34 14.88
CA VAL A 125 16.17 11.66 14.63
C VAL A 125 15.60 12.24 15.93
N ASP A 126 15.36 13.55 15.95
CA ASP A 126 14.64 14.22 17.04
C ASP A 126 13.20 14.59 16.64
N ALA A 127 12.39 15.03 17.59
CA ALA A 127 11.01 15.43 17.35
C ALA A 127 10.92 16.68 16.45
N ALA A 128 11.92 17.56 16.49
CA ALA A 128 11.96 18.76 15.64
C ALA A 128 12.12 18.39 14.17
N PHE A 129 12.95 17.40 13.86
CA PHE A 129 13.13 16.86 12.52
C PHE A 129 11.82 16.27 11.98
N VAL A 130 11.11 15.46 12.78
CA VAL A 130 9.82 14.88 12.37
C VAL A 130 8.80 15.97 12.06
N THR A 131 8.69 16.99 12.92
CA THR A 131 7.79 18.14 12.70
C THR A 131 8.15 18.93 11.44
N LYS A 132 9.45 19.12 11.18
CA LYS A 132 9.94 19.80 9.98
C LYS A 132 9.49 19.07 8.71
N ILE A 133 9.74 17.76 8.61
CA ILE A 133 9.32 16.95 7.44
C ILE A 133 7.80 16.99 7.24
N GLU A 134 7.03 16.93 8.32
CA GLU A 134 5.57 17.04 8.24
C GLU A 134 5.11 18.37 7.64
N ASN A 135 5.70 19.47 8.10
CA ASN A 135 5.35 20.79 7.60
C ASN A 135 5.77 21.00 6.14
N GLU A 136 6.96 20.52 5.76
CA GLU A 136 7.42 20.54 4.36
C GLU A 136 6.48 19.77 3.44
N TYR A 137 6.02 18.59 3.88
CA TYR A 137 5.08 17.78 3.10
C TYR A 137 3.72 18.45 2.97
N LYS A 138 3.18 19.03 4.07
CA LYS A 138 1.93 19.80 4.04
C LYS A 138 2.03 21.00 3.09
N ALA A 139 3.12 21.74 3.15
CA ALA A 139 3.35 22.88 2.26
C ALA A 139 3.36 22.44 0.78
N LYS A 140 4.00 21.32 0.45
CA LYS A 140 4.01 20.76 -0.90
C LYS A 140 2.61 20.33 -1.36
N LEU A 141 1.80 19.73 -0.47
CA LEU A 141 0.42 19.38 -0.79
C LEU A 141 -0.43 20.61 -1.07
N ASP A 142 -0.30 21.67 -0.25
CA ASP A 142 -1.02 22.93 -0.44
C ASP A 142 -0.61 23.62 -1.75
N GLU A 143 0.69 23.66 -2.08
CA GLU A 143 1.18 24.18 -3.34
C GLU A 143 0.55 23.45 -4.53
N ASN A 144 0.55 22.12 -4.53
CA ASN A 144 -0.04 21.31 -5.59
C ASN A 144 -1.57 21.51 -5.67
N LEU A 145 -2.25 21.66 -4.53
CA LEU A 145 -3.68 21.95 -4.50
C LEU A 145 -3.99 23.32 -5.13
N GLN A 146 -3.19 24.34 -4.80
CA GLN A 146 -3.36 25.67 -5.40
C GLN A 146 -3.05 25.65 -6.91
N ALA A 147 -2.03 24.91 -7.33
CA ALA A 147 -1.71 24.73 -8.74
C ALA A 147 -2.85 24.02 -9.50
N SER A 148 -3.47 22.99 -8.91
CA SER A 148 -4.59 22.26 -9.54
C SER A 148 -5.87 23.11 -9.69
N ARG A 149 -6.04 24.10 -8.82
CA ARG A 149 -7.18 25.04 -8.89
C ARG A 149 -7.01 26.14 -9.95
N LYS A 150 -5.76 26.42 -10.36
CA LYS A 150 -5.47 27.29 -11.49
C LYS A 150 -5.73 26.47 -12.76
N LYS A 151 -6.70 26.88 -13.55
CA LYS A 151 -7.33 26.16 -14.68
C LYS A 151 -6.42 25.67 -15.83
N ASP A 152 -5.11 25.73 -15.73
CA ASP A 152 -4.17 25.45 -16.82
C ASP A 152 -3.39 24.15 -16.67
N LEU A 153 -3.89 23.19 -15.89
CA LEU A 153 -3.37 21.81 -15.95
C LEU A 153 -3.92 21.14 -17.22
N THR A 154 -3.24 21.35 -18.31
CA THR A 154 -3.52 20.69 -19.59
C THR A 154 -3.04 19.22 -19.51
N ILE A 155 -3.83 18.35 -18.87
CA ILE A 155 -3.73 16.88 -19.02
C ILE A 155 -3.73 16.49 -20.51
N ILE A 156 -4.34 17.29 -21.36
CA ILE A 156 -4.42 17.13 -22.81
C ILE A 156 -3.02 17.14 -23.49
N ASN A 157 -2.05 17.91 -23.00
CA ASN A 157 -0.72 17.97 -23.62
C ASN A 157 0.09 16.66 -23.49
N TRP A 158 -0.14 15.88 -22.48
CA TRP A 158 0.56 14.62 -22.29
C TRP A 158 0.12 13.54 -23.30
N PHE A 159 -1.18 13.43 -23.54
CA PHE A 159 -1.73 12.53 -24.57
C PHE A 159 -1.41 12.97 -25.99
N GLN A 160 -1.29 14.25 -26.24
CA GLN A 160 -0.89 14.77 -27.56
C GLN A 160 0.58 14.51 -27.87
N GLN A 161 1.47 14.54 -26.87
CA GLN A 161 2.88 14.22 -27.03
C GLN A 161 3.14 12.73 -27.30
N ILE A 162 2.34 11.82 -26.73
CA ILE A 162 2.46 10.38 -26.97
C ILE A 162 2.00 9.99 -28.38
N ASN A 163 1.04 10.71 -28.95
CA ASN A 163 0.51 10.42 -30.29
C ASN A 163 1.25 11.18 -31.42
N ALA A 164 2.26 11.96 -31.10
CA ALA A 164 3.09 12.71 -32.06
C ALA A 164 4.46 12.06 -32.30
N THR A 165 4.75 10.93 -31.66
CA THR A 165 5.92 10.06 -31.88
C THR A 165 5.51 8.72 -32.45
#